data_fdacc3f5fb1489961e3e2df3d22544df
#
_entry.id   fdacc3f5fb1489961e3e2df3d22544df
#
_cell.length_a   1.000
_cell.length_b   1.000
_cell.length_c   1.000
_cell.angle_alpha   90.00
_cell.angle_beta   90.00
_cell.angle_gamma   90.00
#
_symmetry.space_group_name_H-M   'P 1'
#
loop_
_entity.id
_entity.type
_entity.pdbx_description
1 polymer ?
#
loop_
_entity_poly.entity_id
_entity_poly.type
_entity_poly.pdbx_seq_one_letter_code
_entity_poly.pdbx_strand_id
1 'polypeptide(L)'
;MFTQEFECATCQDTKEMILELSRTSPKLKAEVYDFVKDKERVKEFNIDKIPAIALVSKKNNGIRFYGAPSGYEFAALIEDIVDVSNGKTSLSARTKEKLKEVSKPIRIQVFSTPTCPYCPQAVRLAHQFAVENSSICADMVEIIEFPFLGQRYAVMGVPKVVINESINFVGALPEERFLEYVLAAQSKAESTMFT
;
A
#
# COMPACT_ATOMS: atom_id res chain seq x y z
N MET A 1 -6.43 -6.66 -9.76
CA MET A 1 -7.23 -5.47 -9.47
C MET A 1 -8.62 -5.89 -9.02
N PHE A 2 -9.19 -5.16 -8.06
CA PHE A 2 -10.54 -5.39 -7.52
C PHE A 2 -11.42 -4.18 -7.82
N THR A 3 -12.61 -4.43 -8.35
CA THR A 3 -13.52 -3.42 -8.89
C THR A 3 -14.97 -3.85 -8.72
N GLN A 4 -15.92 -2.97 -8.99
CA GLN A 4 -17.33 -3.32 -9.20
C GLN A 4 -17.96 -2.36 -10.21
N GLU A 5 -19.10 -2.76 -10.76
CA GLU A 5 -19.79 -1.97 -11.80
C GLU A 5 -20.60 -0.80 -11.24
N PHE A 6 -21.09 -0.93 -10.01
CA PHE A 6 -21.98 0.05 -9.38
C PHE A 6 -21.31 0.63 -8.13
N GLU A 7 -21.70 1.84 -7.75
CA GLU A 7 -21.27 2.52 -6.51
C GLU A 7 -19.76 2.72 -6.38
N CYS A 8 -19.04 2.84 -7.50
CA CYS A 8 -17.60 3.11 -7.53
C CYS A 8 -17.28 4.07 -8.68
N ALA A 9 -17.07 5.32 -8.38
CA ALA A 9 -16.91 6.37 -9.38
C ALA A 9 -15.65 6.21 -10.25
N THR A 10 -14.55 5.69 -9.67
CA THR A 10 -13.23 5.59 -10.32
C THR A 10 -12.86 4.17 -10.74
N CYS A 11 -13.72 3.19 -10.47
CA CYS A 11 -13.43 1.78 -10.76
C CYS A 11 -13.20 1.50 -12.25
N GLN A 12 -13.99 2.10 -13.12
CA GLN A 12 -13.87 1.88 -14.56
C GLN A 12 -12.58 2.48 -15.10
N ASP A 13 -12.27 3.74 -14.76
CA ASP A 13 -11.06 4.43 -15.20
C ASP A 13 -9.80 3.71 -14.69
N THR A 14 -9.82 3.27 -13.42
CA THR A 14 -8.72 2.49 -12.84
C THR A 14 -8.52 1.17 -13.56
N LYS A 15 -9.62 0.48 -13.92
CA LYS A 15 -9.58 -0.77 -14.68
C LYS A 15 -8.96 -0.56 -16.06
N GLU A 16 -9.40 0.46 -16.78
CA GLU A 16 -8.87 0.78 -18.11
C GLU A 16 -7.38 1.11 -18.05
N MET A 17 -6.96 1.95 -17.10
CA MET A 17 -5.57 2.28 -16.85
C MET A 17 -4.71 1.03 -16.60
N ILE A 18 -5.14 0.11 -15.74
CA ILE A 18 -4.39 -1.11 -15.43
C ILE A 18 -4.33 -2.06 -16.62
N LEU A 19 -5.41 -2.19 -17.39
CA LEU A 19 -5.43 -3.00 -18.61
C LEU A 19 -4.50 -2.42 -19.68
N GLU A 20 -4.49 -1.10 -19.87
CA GLU A 20 -3.56 -0.43 -20.78
C GLU A 20 -2.11 -0.62 -20.33
N LEU A 21 -1.83 -0.40 -19.05
CA LEU A 21 -0.50 -0.62 -18.48
C LEU A 21 -0.01 -2.07 -18.72
N SER A 22 -0.89 -3.05 -18.54
CA SER A 22 -0.52 -4.46 -18.75
C SER A 22 -0.14 -4.78 -20.19
N ARG A 23 -0.61 -4.01 -21.18
CA ARG A 23 -0.27 -4.18 -22.61
C ARG A 23 1.10 -3.61 -22.96
N THR A 24 1.68 -2.78 -22.10
CA THR A 24 3.00 -2.16 -22.36
C THR A 24 4.16 -3.15 -22.27
N SER A 25 3.95 -4.30 -21.61
CA SER A 25 5.00 -5.31 -21.48
C SER A 25 4.41 -6.73 -21.39
N PRO A 26 4.96 -7.72 -22.10
CA PRO A 26 4.52 -9.12 -22.00
C PRO A 26 4.80 -9.76 -20.62
N LYS A 27 5.58 -9.08 -19.78
CA LYS A 27 5.87 -9.52 -18.41
C LYS A 27 4.78 -9.09 -17.41
N LEU A 28 3.92 -8.14 -17.81
CA LEU A 28 2.83 -7.66 -16.97
C LEU A 28 1.54 -8.41 -17.32
N LYS A 29 0.83 -8.84 -16.29
CA LYS A 29 -0.50 -9.44 -16.41
C LYS A 29 -1.44 -8.69 -15.49
N ALA A 30 -2.60 -8.31 -16.01
CA ALA A 30 -3.67 -7.74 -15.21
C ALA A 30 -4.80 -8.78 -15.07
N GLU A 31 -5.16 -9.07 -13.83
CA GLU A 31 -6.33 -9.86 -13.49
C GLU A 31 -7.34 -8.94 -12.81
N VAL A 32 -8.59 -8.99 -13.24
CA VAL A 32 -9.67 -8.13 -12.73
C VAL A 32 -10.69 -8.99 -12.02
N TYR A 33 -10.97 -8.66 -10.78
CA TYR A 33 -11.91 -9.36 -9.90
C TYR A 33 -13.04 -8.44 -9.49
N ASP A 34 -14.24 -8.98 -9.41
CA ASP A 34 -15.41 -8.29 -8.88
C ASP A 34 -15.40 -8.39 -7.33
N PHE A 35 -15.47 -7.24 -6.67
CA PHE A 35 -15.36 -7.18 -5.20
C PHE A 35 -16.48 -7.92 -4.46
N VAL A 36 -17.67 -8.02 -5.09
CA VAL A 36 -18.83 -8.68 -4.49
C VAL A 36 -18.89 -10.18 -4.86
N LYS A 37 -18.51 -10.53 -6.11
CA LYS A 37 -18.63 -11.88 -6.63
C LYS A 37 -17.42 -12.75 -6.29
N ASP A 38 -16.19 -12.19 -6.35
CA ASP A 38 -14.94 -12.94 -6.18
C ASP A 38 -14.46 -12.93 -4.72
N LYS A 39 -15.32 -13.29 -3.78
CA LYS A 39 -15.07 -13.19 -2.32
C LYS A 39 -13.82 -13.91 -1.84
N GLU A 40 -13.46 -15.04 -2.46
CA GLU A 40 -12.25 -15.78 -2.12
C GLU A 40 -11.00 -14.96 -2.43
N ARG A 41 -10.96 -14.32 -3.60
CA ARG A 41 -9.85 -13.43 -3.99
C ARG A 41 -9.80 -12.19 -3.12
N VAL A 42 -10.95 -11.58 -2.83
CA VAL A 42 -11.04 -10.42 -1.90
C VAL A 42 -10.44 -10.77 -0.54
N LYS A 43 -10.76 -11.94 0.00
CA LYS A 43 -10.22 -12.44 1.27
C LYS A 43 -8.72 -12.77 1.18
N GLU A 44 -8.29 -13.46 0.13
CA GLU A 44 -6.88 -13.83 -0.11
C GLU A 44 -5.98 -12.60 -0.11
N PHE A 45 -6.40 -11.52 -0.77
CA PHE A 45 -5.65 -10.27 -0.85
C PHE A 45 -5.98 -9.27 0.26
N ASN A 46 -6.87 -9.64 1.17
CA ASN A 46 -7.33 -8.82 2.29
C ASN A 46 -7.78 -7.42 1.83
N ILE A 47 -8.62 -7.39 0.77
CA ILE A 47 -9.17 -6.15 0.19
C ILE A 47 -10.39 -5.73 0.99
N ASP A 48 -10.40 -4.50 1.48
CA ASP A 48 -11.45 -3.93 2.33
C ASP A 48 -12.17 -2.71 1.71
N LYS A 49 -11.71 -2.24 0.57
CA LYS A 49 -12.31 -1.12 -0.19
C LYS A 49 -11.92 -1.19 -1.66
N ILE A 50 -12.62 -0.47 -2.53
CA ILE A 50 -12.41 -0.43 -3.98
C ILE A 50 -12.46 1.01 -4.52
N PRO A 51 -11.80 1.27 -5.70
CA PRO A 51 -10.96 0.33 -6.44
C PRO A 51 -9.70 -0.04 -5.67
N ALA A 52 -9.19 -1.24 -5.91
CA ALA A 52 -7.95 -1.69 -5.30
C ALA A 52 -7.04 -2.39 -6.31
N ILE A 53 -5.75 -2.09 -6.27
CA ILE A 53 -4.71 -2.75 -7.04
C ILE A 53 -3.79 -3.45 -6.06
N ALA A 54 -3.62 -4.76 -6.21
CA ALA A 54 -2.62 -5.53 -5.47
C ALA A 54 -1.49 -5.93 -6.41
N LEU A 55 -0.25 -5.67 -6.03
CA LEU A 55 0.93 -6.06 -6.79
C LEU A 55 1.41 -7.45 -6.35
N VAL A 56 1.52 -8.34 -7.33
CA VAL A 56 1.86 -9.74 -7.12
C VAL A 56 3.01 -10.13 -8.03
N SER A 57 3.98 -10.86 -7.49
CA SER A 57 5.00 -11.55 -8.26
C SER A 57 4.81 -13.08 -8.12
N LYS A 58 5.82 -13.80 -7.66
CA LYS A 58 5.70 -15.22 -7.30
C LYS A 58 4.86 -15.44 -6.03
N LYS A 59 4.66 -14.40 -5.24
CA LYS A 59 3.87 -14.38 -4.01
C LYS A 59 3.10 -13.06 -3.92
N ASN A 60 2.10 -13.00 -3.05
CA ASN A 60 1.51 -11.73 -2.65
C ASN A 60 2.57 -10.93 -1.86
N ASN A 61 2.90 -9.73 -2.34
CA ASN A 61 3.94 -8.89 -1.74
C ASN A 61 3.39 -7.94 -0.67
N GLY A 62 2.10 -8.02 -0.32
CA GLY A 62 1.49 -7.14 0.68
C GLY A 62 1.35 -5.68 0.26
N ILE A 63 1.50 -5.37 -1.03
CA ILE A 63 1.40 -4.02 -1.59
C ILE A 63 0.02 -3.81 -2.17
N ARG A 64 -0.66 -2.76 -1.73
CA ARG A 64 -1.97 -2.38 -2.27
C ARG A 64 -2.07 -0.88 -2.50
N PHE A 65 -2.76 -0.53 -3.57
CA PHE A 65 -3.20 0.84 -3.88
C PHE A 65 -4.71 0.86 -3.80
N TYR A 66 -5.25 1.77 -3.03
CA TYR A 66 -6.68 2.02 -2.89
C TYR A 66 -7.03 3.38 -3.46
N GLY A 67 -7.99 3.41 -4.37
CA GLY A 67 -8.28 4.54 -5.25
C GLY A 67 -7.51 4.44 -6.58
N ALA A 68 -7.78 5.37 -7.48
CA ALA A 68 -7.11 5.48 -8.78
C ALA A 68 -5.75 6.16 -8.61
N PRO A 69 -4.61 5.44 -8.71
CA PRO A 69 -3.31 6.06 -8.60
C PRO A 69 -3.05 6.95 -9.82
N SER A 70 -3.14 8.25 -9.65
CA SER A 70 -2.95 9.24 -10.70
C SER A 70 -1.91 10.29 -10.29
N GLY A 71 -1.53 11.18 -11.22
CA GLY A 71 -0.51 12.17 -10.96
C GLY A 71 0.79 11.58 -10.39
N TYR A 72 1.24 12.10 -9.25
CA TYR A 72 2.45 11.60 -8.59
C TYR A 72 2.33 10.14 -8.08
N GLU A 73 1.12 9.69 -7.77
CA GLU A 73 0.88 8.31 -7.29
C GLU A 73 1.12 7.26 -8.39
N PHE A 74 0.85 7.62 -9.66
CA PHE A 74 1.13 6.74 -10.78
C PHE A 74 2.62 6.42 -10.93
N ALA A 75 3.49 7.39 -10.67
CA ALA A 75 4.93 7.15 -10.66
C ALA A 75 5.33 6.11 -9.60
N ALA A 76 4.72 6.21 -8.40
CA ALA A 76 4.95 5.20 -7.34
C ALA A 76 4.51 3.80 -7.78
N LEU A 77 3.36 3.67 -8.45
CA LEU A 77 2.88 2.39 -8.98
C LEU A 77 3.89 1.77 -9.97
N ILE A 78 4.40 2.57 -10.91
CA ILE A 78 5.39 2.07 -11.91
C ILE A 78 6.66 1.59 -11.21
N GLU A 79 7.20 2.36 -10.28
CA GLU A 79 8.41 1.99 -9.55
C GLU A 79 8.21 0.75 -8.68
N ASP A 80 7.04 0.60 -8.04
CA ASP A 80 6.70 -0.59 -7.26
C ASP A 80 6.60 -1.85 -8.15
N ILE A 81 6.03 -1.73 -9.35
CA ILE A 81 6.01 -2.83 -10.33
C ILE A 81 7.44 -3.28 -10.66
N VAL A 82 8.37 -2.33 -10.82
CA VAL A 82 9.78 -2.65 -11.11
C VAL A 82 10.44 -3.36 -9.92
N ASP A 83 10.26 -2.86 -8.69
CA ASP A 83 10.82 -3.49 -7.49
C ASP A 83 10.27 -4.91 -7.28
N VAL A 84 8.96 -5.08 -7.40
CA VAL A 84 8.28 -6.38 -7.27
C VAL A 84 8.74 -7.35 -8.36
N SER A 85 8.88 -6.89 -9.60
CA SER A 85 9.36 -7.70 -10.72
C SER A 85 10.80 -8.17 -10.53
N ASN A 86 11.67 -7.32 -9.99
CA ASN A 86 13.06 -7.61 -9.74
C ASN A 86 13.29 -8.37 -8.43
N GLY A 87 12.30 -8.37 -7.52
CA GLY A 87 12.42 -8.92 -6.17
C GLY A 87 13.50 -8.21 -5.32
N LYS A 88 13.72 -6.93 -5.58
CA LYS A 88 14.75 -6.11 -4.93
C LYS A 88 14.21 -4.73 -4.63
N THR A 89 14.62 -4.20 -3.49
CA THR A 89 14.32 -2.84 -3.05
C THR A 89 15.59 -2.01 -2.94
N SER A 90 15.43 -0.69 -2.92
CA SER A 90 16.53 0.26 -2.73
C SER A 90 16.90 0.50 -1.26
N LEU A 91 16.23 -0.20 -0.32
CA LEU A 91 16.49 -0.08 1.11
C LEU A 91 17.95 -0.40 1.47
N SER A 92 18.46 0.29 2.47
CA SER A 92 19.81 0.04 3.01
C SER A 92 19.92 -1.38 3.58
N ALA A 93 21.13 -1.94 3.56
CA ALA A 93 21.37 -3.26 4.15
C ALA A 93 21.00 -3.31 5.64
N ARG A 94 21.20 -2.21 6.36
CA ARG A 94 20.84 -2.06 7.77
C ARG A 94 19.32 -2.16 7.98
N THR A 95 18.54 -1.48 7.15
CA THR A 95 17.07 -1.55 7.21
C THR A 95 16.56 -2.94 6.90
N LYS A 96 17.09 -3.57 5.84
CA LYS A 96 16.72 -4.95 5.48
C LYS A 96 16.99 -5.93 6.60
N GLU A 97 18.12 -5.78 7.31
CA GLU A 97 18.44 -6.64 8.45
C GLU A 97 17.46 -6.44 9.61
N LYS A 98 17.17 -5.18 9.94
CA LYS A 98 16.20 -4.87 11.01
C LYS A 98 14.76 -5.28 10.66
N LEU A 99 14.37 -5.21 9.40
CA LEU A 99 13.05 -5.69 8.99
C LEU A 99 12.84 -7.19 9.23
N LYS A 100 13.90 -8.00 9.27
CA LYS A 100 13.80 -9.44 9.62
C LYS A 100 13.35 -9.68 11.06
N GLU A 101 13.53 -8.69 11.94
CA GLU A 101 13.07 -8.75 13.33
C GLU A 101 11.53 -8.61 13.43
N VAL A 102 10.88 -8.12 12.39
CA VAL A 102 9.42 -7.98 12.35
C VAL A 102 8.78 -9.35 12.14
N SER A 103 8.18 -9.88 13.19
CA SER A 103 7.54 -11.20 13.21
C SER A 103 6.02 -11.15 13.37
N LYS A 104 5.47 -9.99 13.76
CA LYS A 104 4.03 -9.80 13.93
C LYS A 104 3.43 -9.06 12.74
N PRO A 105 2.14 -9.29 12.45
CA PRO A 105 1.46 -8.57 11.37
C PRO A 105 1.50 -7.05 11.59
N ILE A 106 1.98 -6.35 10.58
CA ILE A 106 1.99 -4.88 10.54
C ILE A 106 1.25 -4.42 9.30
N ARG A 107 0.28 -3.53 9.49
CA ARG A 107 -0.39 -2.81 8.42
C ARG A 107 0.03 -1.36 8.43
N ILE A 108 0.58 -0.89 7.32
CA ILE A 108 0.96 0.49 7.09
C ILE A 108 -0.03 1.10 6.10
N GLN A 109 -0.70 2.19 6.46
CA GLN A 109 -1.57 2.94 5.56
C GLN A 109 -0.94 4.30 5.31
N VAL A 110 -0.68 4.62 4.05
CA VAL A 110 -0.14 5.91 3.62
C VAL A 110 -1.24 6.66 2.88
N PHE A 111 -1.80 7.67 3.52
CA PHE A 111 -2.80 8.55 2.93
C PHE A 111 -2.11 9.56 2.03
N SER A 112 -2.58 9.64 0.80
CA SER A 112 -1.98 10.39 -0.30
C SER A 112 -3.04 11.18 -1.08
N THR A 113 -2.58 12.06 -1.95
CA THR A 113 -3.37 12.69 -3.02
C THR A 113 -2.56 12.75 -4.31
N PRO A 114 -3.21 12.78 -5.49
CA PRO A 114 -2.52 12.80 -6.79
C PRO A 114 -1.56 13.98 -6.98
N THR A 115 -1.82 15.09 -6.32
CA THR A 115 -1.05 16.35 -6.44
C THR A 115 0.05 16.51 -5.41
N CYS A 116 0.21 15.55 -4.50
CA CYS A 116 1.21 15.60 -3.43
C CYS A 116 2.60 15.15 -3.92
N PRO A 117 3.61 16.03 -4.05
CA PRO A 117 4.92 15.65 -4.58
C PRO A 117 5.77 14.84 -3.59
N TYR A 118 5.45 14.87 -2.30
CA TYR A 118 6.17 14.12 -1.25
C TYR A 118 5.55 12.75 -0.94
N CYS A 119 4.31 12.53 -1.36
CA CYS A 119 3.59 11.29 -1.08
C CYS A 119 4.25 10.04 -1.69
N PRO A 120 4.76 10.07 -2.94
CA PRO A 120 5.42 8.90 -3.52
C PRO A 120 6.58 8.38 -2.68
N GLN A 121 7.36 9.26 -2.05
CA GLN A 121 8.47 8.84 -1.20
C GLN A 121 7.99 8.00 0.01
N ALA A 122 6.92 8.45 0.68
CA ALA A 122 6.37 7.72 1.83
C ALA A 122 5.71 6.41 1.40
N VAL A 123 4.95 6.42 0.30
CA VAL A 123 4.30 5.24 -0.29
C VAL A 123 5.34 4.19 -0.66
N ARG A 124 6.33 4.58 -1.46
CA ARG A 124 7.39 3.69 -1.92
C ARG A 124 8.16 3.05 -0.77
N LEU A 125 8.47 3.84 0.27
CA LEU A 125 9.20 3.34 1.42
C LEU A 125 8.38 2.30 2.20
N ALA A 126 7.08 2.55 2.42
CA ALA A 126 6.17 1.59 3.04
C ALA A 126 6.04 0.30 2.21
N HIS A 127 5.89 0.42 0.90
CA HIS A 127 5.79 -0.71 -0.02
C HIS A 127 7.08 -1.53 -0.07
N GLN A 128 8.25 -0.89 -0.06
CA GLN A 128 9.54 -1.60 0.02
C GLN A 128 9.68 -2.40 1.32
N PHE A 129 9.18 -1.89 2.45
CA PHE A 129 9.16 -2.68 3.70
C PHE A 129 8.30 -3.94 3.54
N ALA A 130 7.15 -3.87 2.87
CA ALA A 130 6.30 -5.03 2.60
C ALA A 130 6.94 -6.03 1.62
N VAL A 131 7.73 -5.57 0.65
CA VAL A 131 8.51 -6.45 -0.25
C VAL A 131 9.55 -7.25 0.53
N GLU A 132 10.25 -6.63 1.47
CA GLU A 132 11.32 -7.26 2.25
C GLU A 132 10.79 -8.19 3.35
N ASN A 133 9.62 -7.91 3.94
CA ASN A 133 9.06 -8.74 5.01
C ASN A 133 7.58 -9.04 4.81
N SER A 134 7.23 -10.31 4.68
CA SER A 134 5.85 -10.78 4.44
C SER A 134 4.89 -10.58 5.63
N SER A 135 5.38 -10.23 6.82
CA SER A 135 4.53 -9.83 7.95
C SER A 135 4.02 -8.39 7.80
N ILE A 136 4.58 -7.62 6.86
CA ILE A 136 4.20 -6.24 6.60
C ILE A 136 3.28 -6.19 5.39
N CYS A 137 2.18 -5.45 5.53
CA CYS A 137 1.27 -5.09 4.48
C CYS A 137 1.22 -3.56 4.40
N ALA A 138 1.36 -3.00 3.21
CA ALA A 138 1.41 -1.57 3.01
C ALA A 138 0.41 -1.11 1.95
N ASP A 139 -0.39 -0.11 2.31
CA ASP A 139 -1.47 0.44 1.53
C ASP A 139 -1.18 1.91 1.18
N MET A 140 -1.17 2.26 -0.08
CA MET A 140 -1.44 3.62 -0.51
C MET A 140 -2.96 3.83 -0.52
N VAL A 141 -3.43 4.94 0.04
CA VAL A 141 -4.86 5.30 0.06
C VAL A 141 -5.03 6.71 -0.49
N GLU A 142 -5.66 6.82 -1.66
CA GLU A 142 -6.05 8.10 -2.24
C GLU A 142 -7.21 8.68 -1.41
N ILE A 143 -6.89 9.67 -0.58
CA ILE A 143 -7.79 10.09 0.51
C ILE A 143 -9.04 10.85 0.02
N ILE A 144 -9.01 11.40 -1.20
CA ILE A 144 -10.17 12.11 -1.77
C ILE A 144 -11.29 11.12 -2.10
N GLU A 145 -10.93 9.89 -2.52
CA GLU A 145 -11.90 8.82 -2.78
C GLU A 145 -12.44 8.17 -1.50
N PHE A 146 -11.71 8.28 -0.38
CA PHE A 146 -12.09 7.69 0.91
C PHE A 146 -12.19 8.72 2.03
N PRO A 147 -13.06 9.76 1.90
CA PRO A 147 -13.13 10.88 2.86
C PRO A 147 -13.47 10.44 4.29
N PHE A 148 -14.20 9.33 4.46
CA PHE A 148 -14.50 8.77 5.78
C PHE A 148 -13.23 8.30 6.53
N LEU A 149 -12.19 7.84 5.80
CA LEU A 149 -10.89 7.53 6.40
C LEU A 149 -10.14 8.81 6.79
N GLY A 150 -10.31 9.89 6.01
CA GLY A 150 -9.79 11.21 6.34
C GLY A 150 -10.29 11.69 7.70
N GLN A 151 -11.58 11.51 7.96
CA GLN A 151 -12.20 11.84 9.25
C GLN A 151 -11.73 10.89 10.35
N ARG A 152 -11.78 9.56 10.12
CA ARG A 152 -11.38 8.53 11.09
C ARG A 152 -9.97 8.73 11.60
N TYR A 153 -9.03 9.00 10.71
CA TYR A 153 -7.61 9.15 11.04
C TYR A 153 -7.15 10.60 11.18
N ALA A 154 -8.08 11.57 11.17
CA ALA A 154 -7.79 13.00 11.25
C ALA A 154 -6.68 13.41 10.26
N VAL A 155 -6.87 13.11 8.97
CA VAL A 155 -5.90 13.42 7.91
C VAL A 155 -6.04 14.90 7.55
N MET A 156 -5.21 15.74 8.17
CA MET A 156 -5.17 17.20 7.94
C MET A 156 -4.09 17.59 6.92
N GLY A 157 -3.25 16.67 6.50
CA GLY A 157 -2.19 16.87 5.52
C GLY A 157 -1.60 15.54 5.07
N VAL A 158 -1.04 15.53 3.87
CA VAL A 158 -0.48 14.32 3.24
C VAL A 158 0.99 14.51 2.87
N PRO A 159 1.82 13.45 2.88
CA PRO A 159 1.44 12.09 3.28
C PRO A 159 1.18 12.00 4.79
N LYS A 160 0.13 11.28 5.17
CA LYS A 160 -0.03 10.82 6.55
C LYS A 160 0.10 9.31 6.59
N VAL A 161 0.90 8.82 7.52
CA VAL A 161 1.13 7.39 7.72
C VAL A 161 0.45 6.94 9.01
N VAL A 162 -0.27 5.82 8.94
CA VAL A 162 -0.87 5.15 10.10
C VAL A 162 -0.41 3.70 10.12
N ILE A 163 0.12 3.26 11.26
CA ILE A 163 0.63 1.89 11.45
C ILE A 163 -0.17 1.22 12.57
N ASN A 164 -0.78 0.07 12.26
CA ASN A 164 -1.58 -0.73 13.20
C ASN A 164 -2.57 0.12 14.01
N GLU A 165 -3.25 1.09 13.37
CA GLU A 165 -4.27 1.97 13.95
C GLU A 165 -3.77 2.90 15.11
N SER A 166 -2.60 2.65 15.67
CA SER A 166 -2.15 3.26 16.94
C SER A 166 -0.95 4.19 16.82
N ILE A 167 -0.12 4.01 15.80
CA ILE A 167 1.05 4.85 15.56
C ILE A 167 0.84 5.64 14.28
N ASN A 168 1.11 6.93 14.32
CA ASN A 168 0.99 7.75 13.12
C ASN A 168 1.98 8.91 13.09
N PHE A 169 2.24 9.42 11.89
CA PHE A 169 3.00 10.63 11.64
C PHE A 169 2.58 11.28 10.32
N VAL A 170 2.98 12.52 10.12
CA VAL A 170 2.74 13.30 8.89
C VAL A 170 4.06 13.63 8.25
N GLY A 171 4.10 13.60 6.92
CA GLY A 171 5.28 13.92 6.11
C GLY A 171 6.05 12.68 5.64
N ALA A 172 6.91 12.89 4.64
CA ALA A 172 7.80 11.87 4.11
C ALA A 172 9.07 11.81 4.98
N LEU A 173 9.12 10.84 5.89
CA LEU A 173 10.26 10.64 6.77
C LEU A 173 11.39 9.91 6.04
N PRO A 174 12.66 10.14 6.45
CA PRO A 174 13.79 9.32 6.04
C PRO A 174 13.61 7.85 6.45
N GLU A 175 14.24 6.94 5.70
CA GLU A 175 14.14 5.48 5.85
C GLU A 175 14.29 5.00 7.30
N GLU A 176 15.36 5.44 7.98
CA GLU A 176 15.63 5.02 9.36
C GLU A 176 14.55 5.45 10.35
N ARG A 177 14.04 6.68 10.19
CA ARG A 177 12.97 7.19 11.06
C ARG A 177 11.65 6.48 10.83
N PHE A 178 11.30 6.18 9.58
CA PHE A 178 10.09 5.41 9.29
C PHE A 178 10.20 3.99 9.88
N LEU A 179 11.35 3.35 9.73
CA LEU A 179 11.60 2.03 10.30
C LEU A 179 11.42 2.00 11.84
N GLU A 180 11.87 3.05 12.55
CA GLU A 180 11.66 3.16 14.00
C GLU A 180 10.18 3.09 14.38
N TYR A 181 9.30 3.75 13.64
CA TYR A 181 7.85 3.68 13.86
C TYR A 181 7.28 2.29 13.59
N VAL A 182 7.79 1.60 12.56
CA VAL A 182 7.37 0.22 12.25
C VAL A 182 7.75 -0.73 13.38
N LEU A 183 8.99 -0.65 13.87
CA LEU A 183 9.47 -1.46 15.00
C LEU A 183 8.71 -1.16 16.29
N ALA A 184 8.41 0.12 16.56
CA ALA A 184 7.61 0.52 17.72
C ALA A 184 6.17 -0.02 17.65
N ALA A 185 5.60 -0.16 16.45
CA ALA A 185 4.27 -0.74 16.27
C ALA A 185 4.22 -2.23 16.66
N GLN A 186 5.28 -2.98 16.40
CA GLN A 186 5.41 -4.37 16.83
C GLN A 186 5.42 -4.48 18.36
N SER A 187 6.18 -3.62 19.06
CA SER A 187 6.29 -3.64 20.50
C SER A 187 4.98 -3.28 21.21
N LYS A 188 4.19 -2.34 20.67
CA LYS A 188 2.86 -2.00 21.21
C LYS A 188 1.86 -3.15 21.09
N ALA A 189 1.92 -3.93 20.03
CA ALA A 189 1.08 -5.12 19.87
C ALA A 189 1.38 -6.19 20.93
N GLU A 190 2.56 -6.14 21.55
CA GLU A 190 2.92 -7.03 22.69
C GLU A 190 2.23 -6.63 23.99
N SER A 191 2.14 -5.33 24.27
CA SER A 191 1.56 -4.85 25.53
C SER A 191 0.03 -5.02 25.61
N THR A 192 -0.67 -5.09 24.47
CA THR A 192 -2.13 -5.29 24.42
C THR A 192 -2.56 -6.76 24.52
N MET A 193 -1.64 -7.72 24.40
CA MET A 193 -1.96 -9.14 24.58
C MET A 193 -1.88 -9.61 26.05
N PHE A 194 -1.39 -8.77 26.96
CA PHE A 194 -1.21 -9.10 28.37
C PHE A 194 -2.14 -8.32 29.32
N THR A 195 -3.13 -7.59 28.80
CA THR A 195 -4.19 -6.92 29.56
C THR A 195 -5.56 -7.50 29.21
#